data_f793abbaa7bfb7228c0cf4633ee96af5
#
_entry.id   f793abbaa7bfb7228c0cf4633ee96af5
#
_cell.length_a   1.000
_cell.length_b   1.000
_cell.length_c   1.000
_cell.angle_alpha   90.00
_cell.angle_beta   90.00
_cell.angle_gamma   90.00
#
_symmetry.space_group_name_H-M   'P 1'
#
loop_
_entity.id
_entity.type
_entity.pdbx_description
1 polymer ?
#
loop_
_entity_poly.entity_id
_entity_poly.type
_entity_poly.pdbx_seq_one_letter_code
_entity_poly.pdbx_strand_id
1 'polypeptide(L)'
;EGATQWEAAAQASEYLKTIVPISGTTALHPLLYKNGSAEARSQVMHMNYFSSTVDYNEDDLDNVCPDIAEGLFAGPVTYVGGEMDPYMQNYYDERSHIDKAFGKWNGSIYWVQGMQDWNVDPHQVFGGPVGVNWYQEYIDAGYDVRGILGQWGHHYPDQVSSHDGIGSGNGL
;
A
#
# COMPACT_ATOMS: atom_id res chain seq x y z
N GLU A 1 -5.48 6.44 -3.06
CA GLU A 1 -6.32 7.29 -2.18
C GLU A 1 -6.06 7.02 -0.71
N GLY A 2 -6.08 5.78 -0.26
CA GLY A 2 -5.83 5.45 1.14
C GLY A 2 -4.40 5.71 1.60
N ALA A 3 -3.40 5.54 0.73
CA ALA A 3 -2.00 5.78 1.07
C ALA A 3 -1.72 7.24 1.47
N THR A 4 -2.30 8.20 0.77
CA THR A 4 -2.13 9.64 1.10
C THR A 4 -2.67 10.00 2.48
N GLN A 5 -3.62 9.26 3.00
CA GLN A 5 -4.17 9.45 4.34
C GLN A 5 -3.19 8.96 5.41
N TRP A 6 -2.52 7.84 5.17
CA TRP A 6 -1.45 7.38 6.05
C TRP A 6 -0.24 8.32 6.02
N GLU A 7 0.10 8.85 4.85
CA GLU A 7 1.11 9.91 4.72
C GLU A 7 0.76 11.13 5.58
N ALA A 8 -0.50 11.60 5.48
CA ALA A 8 -0.98 12.73 6.28
C ALA A 8 -0.94 12.42 7.78
N ALA A 9 -1.33 11.22 8.20
CA ALA A 9 -1.26 10.79 9.60
C ALA A 9 0.18 10.72 10.10
N ALA A 10 1.12 10.30 9.25
CA ALA A 10 2.55 10.24 9.58
C ALA A 10 3.17 11.62 9.90
N GLN A 11 2.56 12.72 9.38
CA GLN A 11 2.95 14.09 9.74
C GLN A 11 2.51 14.48 11.16
N ALA A 12 1.67 13.68 11.81
CA ALA A 12 1.23 13.84 13.18
C ALA A 12 0.63 15.24 13.51
N SER A 13 -0.08 15.84 12.55
CA SER A 13 -0.73 17.12 12.76
C SER A 13 -1.84 17.01 13.81
N GLU A 14 -1.84 17.94 14.77
CA GLU A 14 -2.89 18.04 15.78
C GLU A 14 -4.27 18.40 15.22
N TYR A 15 -4.31 18.93 14.01
CA TYR A 15 -5.55 19.30 13.32
C TYR A 15 -6.19 18.13 12.56
N LEU A 16 -5.42 17.09 12.26
CA LEU A 16 -5.93 15.89 11.61
C LEU A 16 -6.58 14.96 12.65
N LYS A 17 -7.89 14.93 12.70
CA LYS A 17 -8.66 14.19 13.71
C LYS A 17 -9.11 12.81 13.26
N THR A 18 -9.25 12.59 11.97
CA THR A 18 -9.77 11.32 11.42
C THR A 18 -9.15 11.07 10.06
N ILE A 19 -8.87 9.81 9.78
CA ILE A 19 -8.56 9.33 8.43
C ILE A 19 -9.54 8.22 8.03
N VAL A 20 -9.80 8.13 6.71
CA VAL A 20 -10.65 7.09 6.11
C VAL A 20 -9.85 6.41 4.99
N PRO A 21 -8.87 5.57 5.32
CA PRO A 21 -8.08 4.88 4.31
C PRO A 21 -8.94 3.82 3.60
N ILE A 22 -9.13 4.00 2.30
CA ILE A 22 -9.88 3.09 1.44
C ILE A 22 -8.87 2.40 0.53
N SER A 23 -8.73 1.10 0.65
CA SER A 23 -7.82 0.26 -0.15
C SER A 23 -6.42 0.91 -0.29
N GLY A 24 -5.90 1.41 0.80
CA GLY A 24 -4.67 2.21 0.83
C GLY A 24 -3.45 1.43 1.24
N THR A 25 -2.37 1.59 0.47
CA THR A 25 -1.05 1.08 0.86
C THR A 25 -0.60 1.72 2.17
N THR A 26 -0.32 0.92 3.16
CA THR A 26 0.17 1.34 4.48
C THR A 26 1.69 1.51 4.48
N ALA A 27 2.36 0.61 3.77
CA ALA A 27 3.79 0.61 3.53
C ALA A 27 4.10 -0.05 2.19
N LEU A 28 5.06 0.48 1.46
CA LEU A 28 5.35 0.00 0.11
C LEU A 28 6.04 -1.37 0.12
N HIS A 29 6.97 -1.60 1.04
CA HIS A 29 7.75 -2.84 1.08
C HIS A 29 6.86 -4.09 1.24
N PRO A 30 5.96 -4.21 2.24
CA PRO A 30 5.14 -5.40 2.40
C PRO A 30 4.09 -5.59 1.29
N LEU A 31 3.85 -4.56 0.47
CA LEU A 31 3.04 -4.69 -0.73
C LEU A 31 3.79 -5.47 -1.82
N LEU A 32 5.07 -5.18 -2.00
CA LEU A 32 5.88 -5.66 -3.12
C LEU A 32 6.65 -6.95 -2.79
N TYR A 33 6.93 -7.18 -1.53
CA TYR A 33 7.72 -8.30 -1.05
C TYR A 33 7.03 -9.03 0.08
N LYS A 34 7.01 -10.35 0.00
CA LYS A 34 6.53 -11.24 1.05
C LYS A 34 7.69 -12.08 1.56
N ASN A 35 8.09 -11.84 2.79
CA ASN A 35 9.21 -12.57 3.42
C ASN A 35 10.49 -12.58 2.56
N GLY A 36 10.83 -11.42 1.99
CA GLY A 36 12.01 -11.27 1.13
C GLY A 36 11.84 -11.72 -0.33
N SER A 37 10.69 -12.29 -0.69
CA SER A 37 10.38 -12.68 -2.06
C SER A 37 9.55 -11.61 -2.77
N ALA A 38 9.99 -11.17 -3.95
CA ALA A 38 9.21 -10.29 -4.79
C ALA A 38 7.93 -11.00 -5.29
N GLU A 39 6.80 -10.35 -5.17
CA GLU A 39 5.56 -10.86 -5.75
C GLU A 39 5.52 -10.63 -7.26
N ALA A 40 5.15 -11.67 -8.02
CA ALA A 40 5.05 -11.59 -9.47
C ALA A 40 4.08 -10.49 -9.95
N ARG A 41 2.95 -10.32 -9.28
CA ARG A 41 1.98 -9.27 -9.62
C ARG A 41 2.53 -7.87 -9.39
N SER A 42 3.40 -7.69 -8.40
CA SER A 42 4.06 -6.40 -8.14
C SER A 42 4.93 -5.96 -9.31
N GLN A 43 5.61 -6.90 -9.93
CA GLN A 43 6.39 -6.65 -11.13
C GLN A 43 5.49 -6.22 -12.30
N VAL A 44 4.36 -6.90 -12.50
CA VAL A 44 3.37 -6.53 -13.52
C VAL A 44 2.80 -5.15 -13.27
N MET A 45 2.48 -4.82 -12.02
CA MET A 45 1.99 -3.48 -11.66
C MET A 45 3.03 -2.39 -11.95
N HIS A 46 4.28 -2.59 -11.55
CA HIS A 46 5.36 -1.65 -11.85
C HIS A 46 5.52 -1.43 -13.36
N MET A 47 5.49 -2.49 -14.15
CA MET A 47 5.57 -2.39 -15.62
C MET A 47 4.38 -1.63 -16.19
N ASN A 48 3.17 -1.83 -15.67
CA ASN A 48 1.98 -1.10 -16.11
C ASN A 48 2.06 0.39 -15.77
N TYR A 49 2.50 0.74 -14.56
CA TYR A 49 2.68 2.14 -14.19
C TYR A 49 3.77 2.81 -15.04
N PHE A 50 4.85 2.11 -15.29
CA PHE A 50 5.90 2.62 -16.16
C PHE A 50 5.40 2.85 -17.58
N SER A 51 4.75 1.86 -18.21
CA SER A 51 4.25 2.00 -19.58
C SER A 51 3.24 3.13 -19.70
N SER A 52 2.32 3.28 -18.74
CA SER A 52 1.35 4.37 -18.74
C SER A 52 2.00 5.76 -18.56
N THR A 53 3.13 5.83 -17.87
CA THR A 53 3.89 7.08 -17.72
C THR A 53 4.60 7.45 -19.01
N VAL A 54 5.16 6.47 -19.69
CA VAL A 54 5.87 6.65 -20.98
C VAL A 54 4.89 7.08 -22.09
N ASP A 55 3.71 6.49 -22.14
CA ASP A 55 2.69 6.80 -23.15
C ASP A 55 2.15 8.24 -23.07
N TYR A 56 2.25 8.88 -21.91
CA TYR A 56 1.72 10.24 -21.71
C TYR A 56 2.69 11.37 -22.06
N ASN A 57 3.98 11.09 -22.24
CA ASN A 57 5.00 12.11 -22.37
C ASN A 57 6.03 11.77 -23.46
N GLU A 58 5.59 11.68 -24.72
CA GLU A 58 6.49 11.46 -25.85
C GLU A 58 7.62 12.51 -25.94
N ASP A 59 7.39 13.73 -25.45
CA ASP A 59 8.32 14.84 -25.51
C ASP A 59 9.22 14.97 -24.27
N ASP A 60 9.00 14.20 -23.19
CA ASP A 60 9.63 14.42 -21.87
C ASP A 60 10.36 13.20 -21.29
N LEU A 61 10.61 12.19 -22.09
CA LEU A 61 11.32 10.97 -21.65
C LEU A 61 12.68 11.26 -20.99
N ASP A 62 13.35 12.33 -21.45
CA ASP A 62 14.64 12.76 -20.90
C ASP A 62 14.51 13.48 -19.55
N ASN A 63 13.29 13.94 -19.20
CA ASN A 63 12.99 14.68 -17.97
C ASN A 63 12.14 13.86 -16.99
N VAL A 64 11.51 12.78 -17.43
CA VAL A 64 10.85 11.82 -16.52
C VAL A 64 11.95 11.08 -15.77
N CYS A 65 12.04 11.34 -14.47
CA CYS A 65 12.99 10.78 -13.51
C CYS A 65 13.84 9.62 -14.05
N PRO A 66 15.11 9.83 -14.40
CA PRO A 66 15.99 8.76 -14.89
C PRO A 66 16.04 7.58 -13.91
N ASP A 67 15.80 7.83 -12.63
CA ASP A 67 15.76 6.85 -11.55
C ASP A 67 14.55 5.90 -11.61
N ILE A 68 13.48 6.22 -12.35
CA ILE A 68 12.31 5.33 -12.48
C ILE A 68 12.71 4.02 -13.17
N ALA A 69 13.49 4.09 -14.22
CA ALA A 69 13.96 2.89 -14.93
C ALA A 69 14.86 2.06 -14.03
N GLU A 70 15.79 2.69 -13.31
CA GLU A 70 16.63 2.00 -12.32
C GLU A 70 15.80 1.38 -11.20
N GLY A 71 14.83 2.10 -10.63
CA GLY A 71 13.93 1.61 -9.60
C GLY A 71 13.09 0.41 -10.05
N LEU A 72 12.61 0.42 -11.28
CA LEU A 72 11.85 -0.69 -11.87
C LEU A 72 12.70 -1.95 -12.08
N PHE A 73 13.93 -1.78 -12.53
CA PHE A 73 14.86 -2.89 -12.73
C PHE A 73 15.56 -3.31 -11.44
N ALA A 74 15.74 -2.42 -10.48
CA ALA A 74 16.29 -2.75 -9.17
C ALA A 74 15.32 -3.53 -8.30
N GLY A 75 14.00 -3.44 -8.54
CA GLY A 75 13.00 -4.22 -7.80
C GLY A 75 13.34 -5.71 -7.69
N PRO A 76 13.71 -6.41 -8.79
CA PRO A 76 14.11 -7.81 -8.74
C PRO A 76 15.43 -8.09 -8.00
N VAL A 77 16.28 -7.09 -7.86
CA VAL A 77 17.61 -7.20 -7.21
C VAL A 77 17.68 -6.49 -5.86
N THR A 78 16.53 -6.14 -5.28
CA THR A 78 16.43 -5.52 -3.96
C THR A 78 17.09 -6.37 -2.87
N TYR A 79 17.02 -7.69 -3.02
CA TYR A 79 17.65 -8.63 -2.12
C TYR A 79 18.81 -9.35 -2.80
N VAL A 80 20.01 -9.15 -2.29
CA VAL A 80 21.21 -9.83 -2.73
C VAL A 80 21.72 -10.68 -1.57
N GLY A 81 21.85 -11.99 -1.80
CA GLY A 81 22.29 -12.91 -0.75
C GLY A 81 21.35 -13.04 0.46
N GLY A 82 20.08 -12.63 0.31
CA GLY A 82 19.09 -12.64 1.38
C GLY A 82 19.04 -11.36 2.21
N GLU A 83 19.90 -10.40 1.93
CA GLU A 83 19.92 -9.09 2.59
C GLU A 83 19.42 -8.02 1.63
N MET A 84 18.65 -7.06 2.17
CA MET A 84 18.19 -5.91 1.39
C MET A 84 19.34 -4.93 1.17
N ASP A 85 19.44 -4.42 -0.05
CA ASP A 85 20.36 -3.33 -0.36
C ASP A 85 20.07 -2.10 0.52
N PRO A 86 21.08 -1.45 1.14
CA PRO A 86 20.86 -0.32 2.04
C PRO A 86 20.15 0.88 1.42
N TYR A 87 20.35 1.14 0.13
CA TYR A 87 19.63 2.19 -0.58
C TYR A 87 18.14 1.86 -0.68
N MET A 88 17.82 0.62 -1.04
CA MET A 88 16.44 0.15 -1.12
C MET A 88 15.79 0.09 0.27
N GLN A 89 16.54 -0.23 1.32
CA GLN A 89 16.04 -0.19 2.70
C GLN A 89 15.55 1.24 3.03
N ASN A 90 16.38 2.25 2.81
CA ASN A 90 16.00 3.65 3.04
C ASN A 90 14.76 4.06 2.21
N TYR A 91 14.73 3.66 0.94
CA TYR A 91 13.62 3.93 0.05
C TYR A 91 12.29 3.39 0.60
N TYR A 92 12.29 2.17 1.14
CA TYR A 92 11.09 1.55 1.70
C TYR A 92 10.75 2.10 3.09
N ASP A 93 11.74 2.39 3.92
CA ASP A 93 11.53 2.99 5.24
C ASP A 93 10.89 4.37 5.14
N GLU A 94 11.28 5.16 4.14
CA GLU A 94 10.65 6.45 3.85
C GLU A 94 9.17 6.31 3.49
N ARG A 95 8.77 5.17 2.94
CA ARG A 95 7.41 4.87 2.45
C ARG A 95 6.62 3.94 3.35
N SER A 96 7.08 3.72 4.58
CA SER A 96 6.33 3.03 5.64
C SER A 96 5.59 4.06 6.48
N HIS A 97 4.44 4.49 6.00
CA HIS A 97 3.69 5.59 6.61
C HIS A 97 2.96 5.15 7.87
N ILE A 98 2.47 3.93 7.93
CA ILE A 98 1.73 3.40 9.08
C ILE A 98 2.60 3.32 10.33
N ASP A 99 3.86 2.91 10.21
CA ASP A 99 4.83 2.89 11.30
C ASP A 99 5.12 4.29 11.83
N LYS A 100 5.17 5.26 10.92
CA LYS A 100 5.45 6.65 11.26
C LYS A 100 4.28 7.33 11.96
N ALA A 101 3.05 6.91 11.64
CA ALA A 101 1.84 7.42 12.28
C ALA A 101 1.60 6.79 13.67
N PHE A 102 1.95 5.52 13.83
CA PHE A 102 1.72 4.76 15.04
C PHE A 102 2.43 5.36 16.25
N GLY A 103 1.70 5.60 17.33
CA GLY A 103 2.20 6.21 18.56
C GLY A 103 2.55 7.70 18.49
N LYS A 104 2.37 8.36 17.34
CA LYS A 104 2.64 9.79 17.15
C LYS A 104 1.39 10.60 16.82
N TRP A 105 0.56 10.07 15.95
CA TRP A 105 -0.74 10.64 15.64
C TRP A 105 -1.82 9.92 16.47
N ASN A 106 -2.83 10.62 16.93
CA ASN A 106 -3.85 10.12 17.85
C ASN A 106 -5.30 10.36 17.36
N GLY A 107 -5.49 10.47 16.06
CA GLY A 107 -6.83 10.58 15.47
C GLY A 107 -7.55 9.24 15.41
N SER A 108 -8.80 9.25 14.96
CA SER A 108 -9.60 8.06 14.72
C SER A 108 -9.41 7.52 13.31
N ILE A 109 -9.61 6.23 13.14
CA ILE A 109 -9.41 5.54 11.86
C ILE A 109 -10.72 4.84 11.47
N TYR A 110 -11.21 5.13 10.28
CA TYR A 110 -12.29 4.37 9.66
C TYR A 110 -11.76 3.60 8.46
N TRP A 111 -11.41 2.34 8.67
CA TRP A 111 -10.71 1.54 7.68
C TRP A 111 -11.67 0.84 6.72
N VAL A 112 -11.48 1.02 5.42
CA VAL A 112 -12.28 0.36 4.38
C VAL A 112 -11.37 -0.52 3.53
N GLN A 113 -11.57 -1.85 3.59
CA GLN A 113 -10.70 -2.80 2.90
C GLN A 113 -11.49 -3.94 2.27
N GLY A 114 -11.29 -4.14 0.98
CA GLY A 114 -11.74 -5.34 0.30
C GLY A 114 -10.81 -6.51 0.58
N MET A 115 -11.37 -7.62 1.02
CA MET A 115 -10.59 -8.83 1.35
C MET A 115 -10.14 -9.61 0.11
N GLN A 116 -10.67 -9.25 -1.08
CA GLN A 116 -10.27 -9.77 -2.38
C GLN A 116 -9.43 -8.75 -3.17
N ASP A 117 -8.95 -7.72 -2.49
CA ASP A 117 -8.08 -6.72 -3.12
C ASP A 117 -6.73 -7.33 -3.47
N TRP A 118 -6.52 -7.54 -4.75
CA TRP A 118 -5.25 -8.06 -5.27
C TRP A 118 -4.23 -6.95 -5.55
N ASN A 119 -4.68 -5.70 -5.60
CA ASN A 119 -3.82 -4.54 -5.85
C ASN A 119 -3.18 -4.07 -4.53
N VAL A 120 -4.00 -3.75 -3.53
CA VAL A 120 -3.53 -3.43 -2.18
C VAL A 120 -3.94 -4.56 -1.24
N ASP A 121 -3.04 -5.50 -1.11
CA ASP A 121 -3.25 -6.76 -0.40
C ASP A 121 -3.69 -6.53 1.06
N PRO A 122 -4.79 -7.14 1.52
CA PRO A 122 -5.24 -7.08 2.91
C PRO A 122 -4.19 -7.47 3.95
N HIS A 123 -3.17 -8.23 3.56
CA HIS A 123 -2.04 -8.56 4.44
C HIS A 123 -1.31 -7.34 4.99
N GLN A 124 -1.34 -6.22 4.30
CA GLN A 124 -0.78 -4.97 4.81
C GLN A 124 -1.53 -4.42 6.02
N VAL A 125 -2.80 -4.81 6.17
CA VAL A 125 -3.69 -4.34 7.23
C VAL A 125 -3.74 -5.35 8.36
N PHE A 126 -3.95 -6.62 8.03
CA PHE A 126 -4.22 -7.69 9.00
C PHE A 126 -3.02 -8.59 9.28
N GLY A 127 -1.85 -8.26 8.72
CA GLY A 127 -0.74 -9.19 8.73
C GLY A 127 -1.08 -10.45 7.93
N GLY A 128 -0.25 -11.42 8.02
CA GLY A 128 -0.41 -12.70 7.39
C GLY A 128 0.41 -13.71 8.18
N PRO A 129 0.92 -14.75 7.53
CA PRO A 129 1.92 -15.62 8.16
C PRO A 129 3.18 -14.89 8.60
N VAL A 130 3.44 -13.74 7.98
CA VAL A 130 4.53 -12.81 8.29
C VAL A 130 4.00 -11.38 8.12
N GLY A 131 4.26 -10.54 9.11
CA GLY A 131 3.83 -9.15 9.08
C GLY A 131 3.01 -8.75 10.31
N VAL A 132 2.80 -7.47 10.44
CA VAL A 132 2.10 -6.86 11.57
C VAL A 132 0.61 -6.78 11.26
N ASN A 133 -0.22 -7.20 12.19
CA ASN A 133 -1.65 -6.92 12.14
C ASN A 133 -1.90 -5.49 12.64
N TRP A 134 -1.73 -4.53 11.77
CA TRP A 134 -1.88 -3.12 12.10
C TRP A 134 -3.26 -2.75 12.59
N TYR A 135 -4.29 -3.39 12.07
CA TYR A 135 -5.66 -3.16 12.53
C TYR A 135 -5.79 -3.46 14.03
N GLN A 136 -5.23 -4.59 14.48
CA GLN A 136 -5.25 -4.99 15.88
C GLN A 136 -4.30 -4.14 16.72
N GLU A 137 -3.09 -3.85 16.22
CA GLU A 137 -2.11 -3.02 16.93
C GLU A 137 -2.67 -1.63 17.29
N TYR A 138 -3.37 -0.99 16.35
CA TYR A 138 -4.00 0.30 16.62
C TYR A 138 -5.12 0.20 17.65
N ILE A 139 -5.93 -0.87 17.62
CA ILE A 139 -6.96 -1.12 18.65
C ILE A 139 -6.33 -1.32 20.01
N ASP A 140 -5.29 -2.16 20.11
CA ASP A 140 -4.63 -2.50 21.36
C ASP A 140 -3.89 -1.30 21.96
N ALA A 141 -3.42 -0.38 21.12
CA ALA A 141 -2.85 0.89 21.53
C ALA A 141 -3.89 1.94 21.94
N GLY A 142 -5.20 1.63 21.85
CA GLY A 142 -6.29 2.49 22.32
C GLY A 142 -6.80 3.51 21.31
N TYR A 143 -6.48 3.35 20.02
CA TYR A 143 -7.07 4.20 18.97
C TYR A 143 -8.56 3.86 18.75
N ASP A 144 -9.38 4.86 18.40
CA ASP A 144 -10.74 4.61 17.92
C ASP A 144 -10.66 4.13 16.46
N VAL A 145 -10.63 2.81 16.30
CA VAL A 145 -10.55 2.14 14.99
C VAL A 145 -11.89 1.48 14.70
N ARG A 146 -12.42 1.79 13.54
CA ARG A 146 -13.59 1.12 12.96
C ARG A 146 -13.29 0.74 11.53
N GLY A 147 -14.03 -0.23 10.99
CA GLY A 147 -13.80 -0.63 9.61
C GLY A 147 -15.00 -1.29 8.96
N ILE A 148 -15.04 -1.17 7.65
CA ILE A 148 -15.87 -2.00 6.77
C ILE A 148 -14.91 -2.92 6.01
N LEU A 149 -15.09 -4.21 6.22
CA LEU A 149 -14.29 -5.26 5.62
C LEU A 149 -15.24 -6.21 4.90
N GLY A 150 -14.94 -6.54 3.64
CA GLY A 150 -15.86 -7.41 2.92
C GLY A 150 -15.30 -7.99 1.63
N GLN A 151 -16.15 -8.72 0.92
CA GLN A 151 -15.76 -9.51 -0.25
C GLN A 151 -15.82 -8.68 -1.53
N TRP A 152 -14.96 -7.69 -1.65
CA TRP A 152 -14.75 -6.93 -2.88
C TRP A 152 -13.25 -6.72 -3.13
N GLY A 153 -12.91 -6.30 -4.34
CA GLY A 153 -11.55 -6.03 -4.77
C GLY A 153 -11.09 -4.60 -4.48
N HIS A 154 -10.31 -4.04 -5.40
CA HIS A 154 -9.72 -2.69 -5.27
C HIS A 154 -10.69 -1.58 -5.66
N HIS A 155 -11.90 -1.61 -5.12
CA HIS A 155 -12.95 -0.63 -5.39
C HIS A 155 -13.69 -0.28 -4.10
N TYR A 156 -14.58 0.69 -4.20
CA TYR A 156 -15.50 1.00 -3.11
C TYR A 156 -16.51 -0.14 -2.91
N PRO A 157 -17.01 -0.34 -1.69
CA PRO A 157 -17.94 -1.43 -1.39
C PRO A 157 -19.23 -1.44 -2.22
N ASP A 158 -19.62 -0.29 -2.77
CA ASP A 158 -20.81 -0.10 -3.60
C ASP A 158 -20.53 -0.30 -5.13
N GLN A 159 -19.28 -0.53 -5.51
CA GLN A 159 -18.90 -0.72 -6.90
C GLN A 159 -18.80 -2.19 -7.25
N VAL A 160 -19.45 -2.56 -8.36
CA VAL A 160 -19.31 -3.91 -8.93
C VAL A 160 -17.98 -3.99 -9.66
N SER A 161 -17.10 -4.88 -9.24
CA SER A 161 -15.85 -5.14 -9.92
C SER A 161 -16.01 -6.31 -10.89
N SER A 162 -15.69 -6.09 -12.16
CA SER A 162 -15.66 -7.14 -13.18
C SER A 162 -14.42 -8.04 -13.05
N HIS A 163 -13.47 -7.69 -12.20
CA HIS A 163 -12.21 -8.40 -12.04
C HIS A 163 -12.26 -9.52 -11.00
N ASP A 164 -13.23 -9.51 -10.13
CA ASP A 164 -13.24 -10.39 -8.97
C ASP A 164 -13.80 -11.80 -9.26
N GLY A 165 -14.19 -12.07 -10.49
CA GLY A 165 -14.49 -13.42 -11.02
C GLY A 165 -15.62 -14.20 -10.35
N ILE A 166 -16.12 -13.76 -9.24
CA ILE A 166 -17.19 -14.39 -8.46
C ILE A 166 -18.17 -13.29 -8.11
N GLY A 167 -19.18 -13.07 -8.97
CA GLY A 167 -20.38 -12.30 -8.64
C GLY A 167 -20.17 -11.17 -7.65
N SER A 168 -19.07 -10.56 -7.84
CA SER A 168 -18.45 -9.68 -6.94
C SER A 168 -19.31 -8.49 -6.75
N GLY A 169 -19.30 -8.05 -5.64
CA GLY A 169 -19.46 -6.67 -5.43
C GLY A 169 -20.87 -6.16 -5.42
N ASN A 170 -21.74 -6.92 -5.07
CA ASN A 170 -22.87 -6.41 -4.33
C ASN A 170 -22.40 -6.30 -2.88
N GLY A 171 -21.41 -5.45 -2.71
CA GLY A 171 -21.10 -4.95 -1.40
C GLY A 171 -22.35 -4.29 -0.88
N LEU A 172 -22.80 -4.59 0.29
CA LEU A 172 -23.87 -3.97 1.08
C LEU A 172 -25.20 -3.78 0.34
#